data_11aa2bc2c8eb0223dc43d5848db9da19
#
_entry.id   11aa2bc2c8eb0223dc43d5848db9da19
#
_cell.length_a   1.000
_cell.length_b   1.000
_cell.length_c   1.000
_cell.angle_alpha   90.00
_cell.angle_beta   90.00
_cell.angle_gamma   90.00
#
_symmetry.space_group_name_H-M   'P 1'
#
loop_
_entity.id
_entity.type
_entity.pdbx_description
1 polymer ?
#
loop_
_entity_poly.entity_id
_entity_poly.type
_entity_poly.pdbx_seq_one_letter_code
_entity_poly.pdbx_strand_id
1 'polypeptide(L)'
;MKNILCVKWGDKYNSYVEKLKEQVEKNCSYDFNFYCLTDNPQKEYDISLPTHWDKYFIPEKNAFWAYRKLYMFNESLFPLEGDEFLFFDLDILIHKSIDPLFELDMEKPWIVRGWWNDIEKCKKNFGKIKSTPLNSSIIRWNRSQLQPVYKEISKEPEFIFFTYPTIDNYFNHCWYDIHDENEGFFKPLPQGIAYSWYKGNVYPLDMEKKILRKDHMICLFNNSAAGDDEHMHEISELNGLY
;
A
#
# COMPACT_ATOMS: atom_id res chain seq x y z
N MET A 1 11.11 -16.86 7.09
CA MET A 1 11.27 -16.11 5.83
C MET A 1 10.15 -15.08 5.77
N LYS A 2 10.43 -13.81 5.52
CA LYS A 2 9.46 -12.73 5.30
C LYS A 2 9.12 -12.67 3.81
N ASN A 3 7.91 -12.24 3.43
CA ASN A 3 7.54 -12.03 2.04
C ASN A 3 7.20 -10.56 1.82
N ILE A 4 7.89 -9.89 0.92
CA ILE A 4 7.66 -8.49 0.57
C ILE A 4 7.10 -8.43 -0.84
N LEU A 5 6.01 -7.69 -1.00
CA LEU A 5 5.23 -7.69 -2.22
C LEU A 5 5.02 -6.28 -2.77
N CYS A 6 4.96 -6.19 -4.09
CA CYS A 6 4.39 -5.06 -4.79
C CYS A 6 3.49 -5.54 -5.94
N VAL A 7 2.71 -4.63 -6.50
CA VAL A 7 1.85 -4.89 -7.66
C VAL A 7 2.12 -3.84 -8.72
N LYS A 8 2.38 -4.30 -9.94
CA LYS A 8 2.68 -3.45 -11.09
C LYS A 8 1.82 -3.84 -12.28
N TRP A 9 1.28 -2.87 -12.98
CA TRP A 9 0.60 -3.07 -14.28
C TRP A 9 0.93 -1.94 -15.24
N GLY A 10 0.98 -2.26 -16.53
CA GLY A 10 1.37 -1.33 -17.58
C GLY A 10 2.86 -0.96 -17.50
N ASP A 11 3.30 -0.04 -18.35
CA ASP A 11 4.72 0.29 -18.53
C ASP A 11 5.23 1.42 -17.63
N LYS A 12 4.33 2.21 -17.08
CA LYS A 12 4.66 3.42 -16.29
C LYS A 12 5.63 3.14 -15.14
N TYR A 13 5.49 1.98 -14.49
CA TYR A 13 6.21 1.67 -13.25
C TYR A 13 7.34 0.64 -13.42
N ASN A 14 7.84 0.43 -14.64
CA ASN A 14 8.87 -0.59 -14.89
C ASN A 14 10.13 -0.42 -14.04
N SER A 15 10.66 0.81 -13.91
CA SER A 15 11.85 1.09 -13.10
C SER A 15 11.58 1.18 -11.58
N TYR A 16 10.33 1.26 -11.17
CA TYR A 16 9.97 1.45 -9.75
C TYR A 16 10.07 0.16 -8.94
N VAL A 17 9.82 -0.98 -9.58
CA VAL A 17 9.91 -2.28 -8.90
C VAL A 17 11.33 -2.55 -8.44
N GLU A 18 12.32 -2.33 -9.31
CA GLU A 18 13.73 -2.54 -8.96
C GLU A 18 14.20 -1.54 -7.91
N LYS A 19 13.81 -0.28 -8.04
CA LYS A 19 14.11 0.74 -7.03
C LYS A 19 13.48 0.43 -5.67
N LEU A 20 12.25 -0.08 -5.64
CA LEU A 20 11.63 -0.54 -4.40
C LEU A 20 12.41 -1.71 -3.80
N LYS A 21 12.79 -2.69 -4.64
CA LYS A 21 13.57 -3.85 -4.20
C LYS A 21 14.90 -3.42 -3.58
N GLU A 22 15.65 -2.53 -4.24
CA GLU A 22 16.91 -1.96 -3.72
C GLU A 22 16.72 -1.23 -2.37
N GLN A 23 15.65 -0.45 -2.23
CA GLN A 23 15.33 0.21 -0.97
C GLN A 23 15.02 -0.79 0.14
N VAL A 24 14.30 -1.87 -0.17
CA VAL A 24 14.02 -2.96 0.78
C VAL A 24 15.32 -3.65 1.18
N GLU A 25 16.18 -4.03 0.23
CA GLU A 25 17.48 -4.66 0.49
C GLU A 25 18.37 -3.80 1.40
N LYS A 26 18.33 -2.49 1.21
CA LYS A 26 19.11 -1.52 2.02
C LYS A 26 18.55 -1.33 3.43
N ASN A 27 17.23 -1.49 3.62
CA ASN A 27 16.54 -1.09 4.85
C ASN A 27 15.86 -2.25 5.61
N CYS A 28 16.05 -3.50 5.18
CA CYS A 28 15.55 -4.70 5.86
C CYS A 28 16.72 -5.58 6.30
N SER A 29 16.81 -5.90 7.59
CA SER A 29 17.87 -6.80 8.10
C SER A 29 17.44 -8.27 8.12
N TYR A 30 16.17 -8.58 7.88
CA TYR A 30 15.65 -9.94 7.83
C TYR A 30 15.86 -10.57 6.47
N ASP A 31 16.01 -11.90 6.45
CA ASP A 31 15.90 -12.67 5.19
C ASP A 31 14.48 -12.59 4.66
N PHE A 32 14.34 -12.24 3.38
CA PHE A 32 13.04 -12.09 2.74
C PHE A 32 13.02 -12.60 1.30
N ASN A 33 11.83 -12.99 0.85
CA ASN A 33 11.50 -13.15 -0.55
C ASN A 33 10.86 -11.85 -1.06
N PHE A 34 11.23 -11.40 -2.25
CA PHE A 34 10.58 -10.28 -2.92
C PHE A 34 9.72 -10.78 -4.07
N TYR A 35 8.48 -10.32 -4.17
CA TYR A 35 7.55 -10.70 -5.23
C TYR A 35 6.89 -9.47 -5.85
N CYS A 36 6.80 -9.46 -7.17
CA CYS A 36 6.05 -8.47 -7.92
C CYS A 36 4.92 -9.15 -8.70
N LEU A 37 3.66 -8.88 -8.34
CA LEU A 37 2.54 -9.27 -9.18
C LEU A 37 2.47 -8.31 -10.37
N THR A 38 2.64 -8.85 -11.59
CA THR A 38 2.70 -8.01 -12.79
C THR A 38 1.98 -8.63 -13.98
N ASP A 39 1.44 -7.78 -14.83
CA ASP A 39 0.83 -8.15 -16.12
C ASP A 39 1.86 -8.53 -17.18
N ASN A 40 3.14 -8.25 -16.95
CA ASN A 40 4.25 -8.58 -17.85
C ASN A 40 5.45 -9.16 -17.07
N PRO A 41 5.39 -10.44 -16.62
CA PRO A 41 6.46 -11.06 -15.84
C PRO A 41 7.71 -11.26 -16.71
N GLN A 42 8.85 -10.77 -16.23
CA GLN A 42 10.15 -10.84 -16.91
C GLN A 42 11.30 -11.26 -15.98
N LYS A 43 11.09 -11.22 -14.67
CA LYS A 43 12.11 -11.47 -13.66
C LYS A 43 11.74 -12.70 -12.82
N GLU A 44 12.72 -13.29 -12.16
CA GLU A 44 12.51 -14.47 -11.30
C GLU A 44 11.55 -14.22 -10.12
N TYR A 45 11.46 -12.97 -9.65
CA TYR A 45 10.56 -12.55 -8.58
C TYR A 45 9.16 -12.13 -9.08
N ASP A 46 8.92 -12.17 -10.41
CA ASP A 46 7.64 -11.78 -10.97
C ASP A 46 6.64 -12.93 -10.87
N ILE A 47 5.43 -12.58 -10.43
CA ILE A 47 4.26 -13.46 -10.43
C ILE A 47 3.24 -12.90 -11.41
N SER A 48 2.69 -13.75 -12.26
CA SER A 48 1.68 -13.34 -13.23
C SER A 48 0.43 -12.80 -12.51
N LEU A 49 0.09 -11.54 -12.81
CA LEU A 49 -1.11 -10.90 -12.27
C LEU A 49 -2.35 -11.52 -12.92
N PRO A 50 -3.32 -12.03 -12.13
CA PRO A 50 -4.58 -12.52 -12.68
C PRO A 50 -5.38 -11.40 -13.36
N THR A 51 -6.21 -11.76 -14.34
CA THR A 51 -6.98 -10.81 -15.16
C THR A 51 -8.49 -11.05 -15.11
N HIS A 52 -8.96 -12.01 -14.29
CA HIS A 52 -10.39 -12.39 -14.30
C HIS A 52 -11.34 -11.30 -13.80
N TRP A 53 -10.83 -10.25 -13.12
CA TRP A 53 -11.60 -9.06 -12.75
C TRP A 53 -11.52 -7.93 -13.77
N ASP A 54 -10.64 -8.01 -14.78
CA ASP A 54 -10.41 -6.93 -15.75
C ASP A 54 -11.68 -6.54 -16.52
N LYS A 55 -12.59 -7.48 -16.72
CA LYS A 55 -13.91 -7.23 -17.33
C LYS A 55 -14.80 -6.25 -16.55
N TYR A 56 -14.49 -6.02 -15.27
CA TYR A 56 -15.22 -5.06 -14.42
C TYR A 56 -14.52 -3.69 -14.35
N PHE A 57 -13.31 -3.56 -14.90
CA PHE A 57 -12.58 -2.31 -14.86
C PHE A 57 -13.03 -1.40 -16.01
N ILE A 58 -13.37 -0.16 -15.66
CA ILE A 58 -13.77 0.86 -16.63
C ILE A 58 -12.54 1.72 -16.92
N PRO A 59 -12.03 1.73 -18.18
CA PRO A 59 -10.78 2.42 -18.54
C PRO A 59 -10.74 3.90 -18.15
N GLU A 60 -11.89 4.59 -18.23
CA GLU A 60 -12.01 6.02 -17.94
C GLU A 60 -11.99 6.35 -16.44
N LYS A 61 -12.07 5.33 -15.59
CA LYS A 61 -12.05 5.49 -14.14
C LYS A 61 -10.77 4.90 -13.56
N ASN A 62 -9.67 5.64 -13.60
CA ASN A 62 -8.35 5.21 -13.13
C ASN A 62 -8.33 4.59 -11.72
N ALA A 63 -9.27 4.98 -10.84
CA ALA A 63 -9.36 4.42 -9.49
C ALA A 63 -9.62 2.90 -9.48
N PHE A 64 -10.29 2.35 -10.49
CA PHE A 64 -10.54 0.90 -10.56
C PHE A 64 -9.27 0.08 -10.82
N TRP A 65 -8.28 0.64 -11.47
CA TRP A 65 -7.01 -0.03 -11.70
C TRP A 65 -6.32 -0.43 -10.40
N ALA A 66 -6.48 0.36 -9.33
CA ALA A 66 -5.93 0.08 -8.02
C ALA A 66 -6.50 -1.21 -7.39
N TYR A 67 -7.68 -1.67 -7.78
CA TYR A 67 -8.28 -2.92 -7.30
C TYR A 67 -7.47 -4.16 -7.69
N ARG A 68 -6.57 -4.09 -8.67
CA ARG A 68 -5.63 -5.18 -8.97
C ARG A 68 -4.73 -5.54 -7.79
N LYS A 69 -4.48 -4.64 -6.86
CA LYS A 69 -3.76 -4.94 -5.61
C LYS A 69 -4.41 -6.07 -4.82
N LEU A 70 -5.74 -6.20 -4.89
CA LEU A 70 -6.47 -7.20 -4.13
C LEU A 70 -6.15 -8.65 -4.54
N TYR A 71 -5.57 -8.86 -5.72
CA TYR A 71 -5.07 -10.17 -6.10
C TYR A 71 -3.94 -10.68 -5.19
N MET A 72 -3.20 -9.80 -4.53
CA MET A 72 -2.16 -10.19 -3.58
C MET A 72 -2.71 -10.95 -2.36
N PHE A 73 -4.01 -10.86 -2.09
CA PHE A 73 -4.67 -11.60 -1.01
C PHE A 73 -5.04 -13.03 -1.42
N ASN A 74 -4.87 -13.38 -2.68
CA ASN A 74 -4.95 -14.77 -3.12
C ASN A 74 -3.62 -15.48 -2.84
N GLU A 75 -3.54 -16.10 -1.68
CA GLU A 75 -2.33 -16.79 -1.21
C GLU A 75 -1.89 -17.95 -2.11
N SER A 76 -2.78 -18.50 -2.95
CA SER A 76 -2.43 -19.55 -3.88
C SER A 76 -1.49 -19.08 -5.00
N LEU A 77 -1.31 -17.77 -5.16
CA LEU A 77 -0.38 -17.19 -6.13
C LEU A 77 1.09 -17.27 -5.65
N PHE A 78 1.31 -17.44 -4.34
CA PHE A 78 2.64 -17.38 -3.75
C PHE A 78 3.17 -18.75 -3.37
N PRO A 79 4.50 -18.95 -3.43
CA PRO A 79 5.13 -20.13 -2.84
C PRO A 79 4.77 -20.30 -1.38
N LEU A 80 4.79 -21.54 -0.88
CA LEU A 80 4.41 -21.90 0.50
C LEU A 80 5.48 -21.54 1.54
N GLU A 81 6.49 -20.75 1.19
CA GLU A 81 7.57 -20.35 2.08
C GLU A 81 7.24 -19.08 2.84
N GLY A 82 7.24 -19.19 4.16
CA GLY A 82 6.97 -18.07 5.08
C GLY A 82 5.50 -17.68 5.20
N ASP A 83 5.16 -17.17 6.36
CA ASP A 83 3.77 -16.84 6.71
C ASP A 83 3.52 -15.34 6.87
N GLU A 84 4.56 -14.53 6.86
CA GLU A 84 4.47 -13.09 7.05
C GLU A 84 4.59 -12.36 5.71
N PHE A 85 3.67 -11.46 5.45
CA PHE A 85 3.58 -10.67 4.22
C PHE A 85 3.59 -9.18 4.52
N LEU A 86 4.30 -8.42 3.71
CA LEU A 86 4.36 -6.98 3.74
C LEU A 86 4.23 -6.44 2.31
N PHE A 87 3.19 -5.69 2.04
CA PHE A 87 2.95 -5.05 0.77
C PHE A 87 3.36 -3.59 0.79
N PHE A 88 3.97 -3.16 -0.30
CA PHE A 88 4.27 -1.77 -0.59
C PHE A 88 3.75 -1.35 -1.96
N ASP A 89 3.14 -0.14 -2.03
CA ASP A 89 2.95 0.54 -3.30
C ASP A 89 4.30 0.93 -3.93
N LEU A 90 4.29 1.19 -5.22
CA LEU A 90 5.50 1.54 -5.96
C LEU A 90 5.88 3.03 -5.83
N ASP A 91 4.93 3.88 -5.45
CA ASP A 91 5.09 5.33 -5.27
C ASP A 91 5.47 5.70 -3.83
N ILE A 92 6.45 5.00 -3.27
CA ILE A 92 6.95 5.21 -1.92
C ILE A 92 8.48 5.36 -1.89
N LEU A 93 9.00 6.03 -0.85
CA LEU A 93 10.42 6.05 -0.52
C LEU A 93 10.64 5.49 0.89
N ILE A 94 11.40 4.41 0.99
CA ILE A 94 11.84 3.81 2.24
C ILE A 94 13.21 4.44 2.59
N HIS A 95 13.27 5.22 3.66
CA HIS A 95 14.49 5.94 4.03
C HIS A 95 15.03 5.62 5.41
N LYS A 96 14.40 4.65 6.10
CA LYS A 96 14.90 4.02 7.33
C LYS A 96 14.56 2.55 7.36
N SER A 97 15.13 1.83 8.35
CA SER A 97 14.83 0.41 8.56
C SER A 97 13.33 0.16 8.65
N ILE A 98 12.88 -0.87 7.92
CA ILE A 98 11.53 -1.39 7.95
C ILE A 98 11.36 -2.57 8.92
N ASP A 99 12.42 -2.96 9.62
CA ASP A 99 12.38 -4.06 10.59
C ASP A 99 11.27 -3.91 11.64
N PRO A 100 10.99 -2.69 12.18
CA PRO A 100 9.89 -2.51 13.12
C PRO A 100 8.52 -2.91 12.57
N LEU A 101 8.31 -2.93 11.26
CA LEU A 101 7.08 -3.45 10.68
C LEU A 101 6.93 -4.96 10.93
N PHE A 102 8.02 -5.71 10.98
CA PHE A 102 8.02 -7.15 11.26
C PHE A 102 7.96 -7.49 12.75
N GLU A 103 8.15 -6.51 13.61
CA GLU A 103 8.06 -6.65 15.07
C GLU A 103 6.65 -6.37 15.63
N LEU A 104 5.73 -5.87 14.78
CA LEU A 104 4.34 -5.66 15.15
C LEU A 104 3.67 -6.99 15.50
N ASP A 105 2.78 -6.99 16.50
CA ASP A 105 1.93 -8.15 16.76
C ASP A 105 1.08 -8.51 15.54
N MET A 106 0.73 -9.79 15.39
CA MET A 106 0.02 -10.29 14.21
C MET A 106 -1.33 -10.90 14.55
N GLU A 107 -2.00 -10.40 15.58
CA GLU A 107 -3.37 -10.79 15.87
C GLU A 107 -4.33 -10.37 14.74
N LYS A 108 -4.08 -9.20 14.17
CA LYS A 108 -4.84 -8.60 13.06
C LYS A 108 -3.89 -8.08 11.98
N PRO A 109 -4.34 -7.96 10.72
CA PRO A 109 -3.55 -7.31 9.70
C PRO A 109 -3.43 -5.80 9.95
N TRP A 110 -2.33 -5.21 9.55
CA TRP A 110 -2.03 -3.80 9.70
C TRP A 110 -2.15 -3.04 8.37
N ILE A 111 -2.66 -1.81 8.42
CA ILE A 111 -2.79 -0.93 7.26
C ILE A 111 -2.36 0.49 7.62
N VAL A 112 -1.92 1.29 6.65
CA VAL A 112 -1.62 2.70 6.91
C VAL A 112 -2.89 3.42 7.35
N ARG A 113 -2.81 4.05 8.48
CA ARG A 113 -3.73 5.10 8.89
C ARG A 113 -3.13 6.42 8.43
N GLY A 114 -3.85 7.15 7.63
CA GLY A 114 -3.41 8.48 7.18
C GLY A 114 -3.47 9.51 8.31
N TRP A 115 -2.42 9.55 9.14
CA TRP A 115 -2.30 10.46 10.28
C TRP A 115 -2.39 11.94 9.89
N TRP A 116 -2.25 12.23 8.61
CA TRP A 116 -2.50 13.55 8.01
C TRP A 116 -3.98 13.85 7.76
N ASN A 117 -4.86 12.89 7.93
CA ASN A 117 -6.30 13.08 7.81
C ASN A 117 -6.91 13.40 9.17
N ASP A 118 -7.84 14.35 9.19
CA ASP A 118 -8.63 14.68 10.37
C ASP A 118 -9.63 13.55 10.63
N ILE A 119 -9.40 12.78 11.69
CA ILE A 119 -10.21 11.61 12.04
C ILE A 119 -11.63 12.00 12.41
N GLU A 120 -11.83 13.12 13.10
CA GLU A 120 -13.17 13.57 13.50
C GLU A 120 -13.99 13.99 12.27
N LYS A 121 -13.33 14.58 11.28
CA LYS A 121 -13.95 14.84 9.98
C LYS A 121 -14.29 13.54 9.23
N CYS A 122 -13.43 12.55 9.29
CA CYS A 122 -13.71 11.24 8.71
C CYS A 122 -14.88 10.55 9.41
N LYS A 123 -14.92 10.54 10.74
CA LYS A 123 -16.04 10.00 11.54
C LYS A 123 -17.36 10.69 11.20
N LYS A 124 -17.37 12.03 11.17
CA LYS A 124 -18.55 12.83 10.82
C LYS A 124 -19.05 12.55 9.40
N ASN A 125 -18.15 12.22 8.50
CA ASN A 125 -18.46 11.90 7.11
C ASN A 125 -18.51 10.38 6.82
N PHE A 126 -18.45 9.54 7.85
CA PHE A 126 -18.61 8.10 7.72
C PHE A 126 -19.96 7.81 7.04
N GLY A 127 -19.94 6.98 6.03
CA GLY A 127 -21.10 6.79 5.15
C GLY A 127 -21.05 7.65 3.86
N LYS A 128 -20.25 8.73 3.83
CA LYS A 128 -19.89 9.36 2.55
C LYS A 128 -18.70 8.62 1.97
N ILE A 129 -18.93 7.90 0.93
CA ILE A 129 -18.01 6.94 0.30
C ILE A 129 -16.57 7.50 0.06
N LYS A 130 -16.38 8.81 -0.03
CA LYS A 130 -15.09 9.43 -0.33
C LYS A 130 -14.23 9.82 0.88
N SER A 131 -14.72 9.63 2.11
CA SER A 131 -13.98 10.01 3.31
C SER A 131 -13.43 8.76 4.00
N THR A 132 -12.12 8.59 3.99
CA THR A 132 -11.44 7.48 4.67
C THR A 132 -10.17 7.96 5.37
N PRO A 133 -9.90 7.50 6.59
CA PRO A 133 -8.62 7.70 7.23
C PRO A 133 -7.56 6.67 6.77
N LEU A 134 -7.96 5.63 6.02
CA LEU A 134 -7.05 4.57 5.58
C LEU A 134 -6.34 4.93 4.28
N ASN A 135 -5.19 4.30 4.10
CA ASN A 135 -4.44 4.28 2.86
C ASN A 135 -3.81 2.90 2.66
N SER A 136 -4.01 2.29 1.51
CA SER A 136 -3.59 0.92 1.20
C SER A 136 -2.16 0.83 0.64
N SER A 137 -1.33 1.85 0.80
CA SER A 137 0.04 1.83 0.26
C SER A 137 0.99 0.90 1.04
N ILE A 138 0.67 0.58 2.30
CA ILE A 138 1.40 -0.41 3.10
C ILE A 138 0.38 -1.27 3.82
N ILE A 139 0.49 -2.58 3.64
CA ILE A 139 -0.34 -3.57 4.34
C ILE A 139 0.56 -4.68 4.84
N ARG A 140 0.43 -5.06 6.12
CA ARG A 140 1.13 -6.19 6.71
C ARG A 140 0.14 -7.20 7.26
N TRP A 141 0.36 -8.49 6.94
CA TRP A 141 -0.52 -9.58 7.40
C TRP A 141 0.23 -10.90 7.53
N ASN A 142 -0.35 -11.83 8.27
CA ASN A 142 0.03 -13.23 8.25
C ASN A 142 -0.82 -14.01 7.26
N ARG A 143 -0.28 -15.14 6.79
CA ARG A 143 -0.98 -16.09 5.91
C ARG A 143 -2.38 -16.35 6.45
N SER A 144 -3.34 -16.43 5.55
CA SER A 144 -4.78 -16.62 5.80
C SER A 144 -5.54 -15.42 6.37
N GLN A 145 -4.90 -14.41 6.93
CA GLN A 145 -5.61 -13.27 7.53
C GLN A 145 -6.44 -12.49 6.51
N LEU A 146 -5.97 -12.31 5.27
CA LEU A 146 -6.68 -11.55 4.25
C LEU A 146 -7.54 -12.42 3.30
N GLN A 147 -7.61 -13.73 3.53
CA GLN A 147 -8.49 -14.63 2.78
C GLN A 147 -9.99 -14.27 2.88
N PRO A 148 -10.52 -13.84 4.04
CA PRO A 148 -11.91 -13.37 4.10
C PRO A 148 -12.18 -12.21 3.15
N VAL A 149 -11.27 -11.24 3.08
CA VAL A 149 -11.37 -10.08 2.16
C VAL A 149 -11.38 -10.55 0.69
N TYR A 150 -10.44 -11.43 0.32
CA TYR A 150 -10.37 -11.97 -1.03
C TYR A 150 -11.62 -12.76 -1.42
N LYS A 151 -12.14 -13.58 -0.52
CA LYS A 151 -13.35 -14.36 -0.73
C LYS A 151 -14.59 -13.48 -0.91
N GLU A 152 -14.69 -12.41 -0.13
CA GLU A 152 -15.79 -11.45 -0.24
C GLU A 152 -15.80 -10.77 -1.61
N ILE A 153 -14.65 -10.22 -2.01
CA ILE A 153 -14.47 -9.58 -3.32
C ILE A 153 -14.75 -10.56 -4.46
N SER A 154 -14.32 -11.81 -4.32
CA SER A 154 -14.48 -12.82 -5.37
C SER A 154 -15.94 -13.24 -5.59
N LYS A 155 -16.81 -13.04 -4.58
CA LYS A 155 -18.26 -13.30 -4.71
C LYS A 155 -18.97 -12.23 -5.52
N GLU A 156 -18.67 -10.96 -5.23
CA GLU A 156 -19.38 -9.81 -5.79
C GLU A 156 -18.43 -8.69 -6.27
N PRO A 157 -17.46 -9.00 -7.15
CA PRO A 157 -16.45 -8.03 -7.55
C PRO A 157 -17.05 -6.81 -8.25
N GLU A 158 -18.07 -7.02 -9.10
CA GLU A 158 -18.76 -5.95 -9.81
C GLU A 158 -19.39 -4.96 -8.83
N PHE A 159 -20.16 -5.48 -7.86
CA PHE A 159 -20.80 -4.62 -6.86
C PHE A 159 -19.77 -3.80 -6.07
N ILE A 160 -18.69 -4.43 -5.60
CA ILE A 160 -17.66 -3.79 -4.79
C ILE A 160 -16.93 -2.71 -5.59
N PHE A 161 -16.50 -3.02 -6.81
CA PHE A 161 -15.74 -2.08 -7.65
C PHE A 161 -16.57 -0.88 -8.12
N PHE A 162 -17.88 -1.08 -8.29
CA PHE A 162 -18.79 0.03 -8.64
C PHE A 162 -19.24 0.85 -7.44
N THR A 163 -19.37 0.22 -6.27
CA THR A 163 -19.85 0.90 -5.06
C THR A 163 -18.79 1.78 -4.44
N TYR A 164 -17.55 1.27 -4.34
CA TYR A 164 -16.48 1.97 -3.66
C TYR A 164 -15.52 2.61 -4.67
N PRO A 165 -15.27 3.93 -4.61
CA PRO A 165 -14.41 4.62 -5.58
C PRO A 165 -12.94 4.23 -5.47
N THR A 166 -12.49 3.74 -4.30
CA THR A 166 -11.12 3.25 -4.08
C THR A 166 -11.10 2.05 -3.13
N ILE A 167 -10.00 1.31 -3.14
CA ILE A 167 -9.73 0.24 -2.17
C ILE A 167 -9.82 0.77 -0.74
N ASP A 168 -9.24 1.94 -0.49
CA ASP A 168 -9.24 2.57 0.83
C ASP A 168 -10.65 2.79 1.36
N ASN A 169 -11.58 3.21 0.48
CA ASN A 169 -12.99 3.37 0.83
C ASN A 169 -13.65 2.02 1.14
N TYR A 170 -13.37 0.98 0.36
CA TYR A 170 -13.88 -0.36 0.60
C TYR A 170 -13.40 -0.89 1.97
N PHE A 171 -12.11 -0.78 2.26
CA PHE A 171 -11.56 -1.21 3.54
C PHE A 171 -12.14 -0.42 4.71
N ASN A 172 -12.28 0.89 4.57
CA ASN A 172 -12.85 1.73 5.61
C ASN A 172 -14.31 1.38 5.93
N HIS A 173 -15.09 1.02 4.92
CA HIS A 173 -16.52 0.72 5.12
C HIS A 173 -16.81 -0.71 5.57
N CYS A 174 -16.03 -1.68 5.09
CA CYS A 174 -16.35 -3.09 5.29
C CYS A 174 -15.43 -3.78 6.30
N TRP A 175 -14.22 -3.25 6.53
CA TRP A 175 -13.16 -3.97 7.24
C TRP A 175 -12.46 -3.15 8.33
N TYR A 176 -12.89 -1.94 8.60
CA TYR A 176 -12.28 -1.08 9.59
C TYR A 176 -13.33 -0.41 10.48
N ASP A 177 -13.09 -0.39 11.78
CA ASP A 177 -13.94 0.37 12.69
C ASP A 177 -13.31 1.74 12.98
N ILE A 178 -13.87 2.77 12.34
CA ILE A 178 -13.41 4.14 12.52
C ILE A 178 -13.72 4.71 13.93
N HIS A 179 -14.67 4.11 14.66
CA HIS A 179 -15.06 4.55 16.00
C HIS A 179 -14.24 3.87 17.08
N ASP A 180 -13.81 2.61 16.82
CA ASP A 180 -12.86 1.87 17.66
C ASP A 180 -11.80 1.19 16.78
N GLU A 181 -10.70 1.91 16.57
CA GLU A 181 -9.61 1.47 15.69
C GLU A 181 -8.95 0.16 16.16
N ASN A 182 -9.20 -0.30 17.39
CA ASN A 182 -8.69 -1.59 17.90
C ASN A 182 -9.63 -2.76 17.60
N GLU A 183 -10.93 -2.52 17.48
CA GLU A 183 -11.94 -3.56 17.27
C GLU A 183 -12.12 -3.94 15.79
N GLY A 184 -11.75 -3.06 14.86
CA GLY A 184 -11.81 -3.31 13.42
C GLY A 184 -10.99 -4.52 12.98
N PHE A 185 -11.25 -5.01 11.78
CA PHE A 185 -10.48 -6.10 11.17
C PHE A 185 -9.01 -5.69 10.92
N PHE A 186 -8.79 -4.48 10.40
CA PHE A 186 -7.44 -3.92 10.26
C PHE A 186 -7.06 -3.11 11.51
N LYS A 187 -5.82 -3.28 11.95
CA LYS A 187 -5.16 -2.37 12.89
C LYS A 187 -4.48 -1.22 12.15
N PRO A 188 -4.54 0.02 12.65
CA PRO A 188 -3.79 1.13 12.08
C PRO A 188 -2.31 1.03 12.39
N LEU A 189 -1.44 1.14 11.37
CA LEU A 189 0.00 1.25 11.59
C LEU A 189 0.32 2.44 12.52
N PRO A 190 1.25 2.27 13.45
CA PRO A 190 1.65 3.32 14.38
C PRO A 190 2.08 4.61 13.67
N GLN A 191 1.83 5.73 14.33
CA GLN A 191 2.37 7.02 13.88
C GLN A 191 3.91 6.96 13.86
N GLY A 192 4.53 7.55 12.84
CA GLY A 192 5.98 7.47 12.64
C GLY A 192 6.40 6.40 11.62
N ILE A 193 5.51 5.48 11.24
CA ILE A 193 5.82 4.53 10.16
C ILE A 193 5.81 5.24 8.80
N ALA A 194 4.68 5.85 8.44
CA ALA A 194 4.51 6.45 7.13
C ALA A 194 3.89 7.86 7.20
N TYR A 195 4.24 8.70 6.23
CA TYR A 195 3.60 10.00 6.02
C TYR A 195 3.40 10.27 4.53
N SER A 196 2.42 11.11 4.22
CA SER A 196 2.21 11.58 2.85
C SER A 196 3.11 12.78 2.56
N TRP A 197 3.84 12.76 1.44
CA TRP A 197 4.63 13.91 1.00
C TRP A 197 3.78 15.18 0.88
N TYR A 198 2.61 15.07 0.27
CA TYR A 198 1.75 16.21 0.00
C TYR A 198 0.87 16.66 1.15
N LYS A 199 0.47 15.73 2.03
CA LYS A 199 -0.53 16.00 3.09
C LYS A 199 0.05 15.91 4.49
N GLY A 200 1.17 15.23 4.65
CA GLY A 200 1.78 14.94 5.95
C GLY A 200 3.01 15.78 6.27
N ASN A 201 3.48 16.60 5.33
CA ASN A 201 4.56 17.54 5.59
C ASN A 201 4.00 18.77 6.32
N VAL A 202 4.36 18.88 7.59
CA VAL A 202 3.98 20.03 8.45
C VAL A 202 4.91 21.24 8.26
N TYR A 203 6.06 21.04 7.61
CA TYR A 203 7.06 22.09 7.43
C TYR A 203 7.20 22.44 5.94
N PRO A 204 6.62 23.58 5.49
CA PRO A 204 6.72 24.01 4.08
C PRO A 204 8.17 24.11 3.59
N LEU A 205 9.10 24.49 4.46
CA LEU A 205 10.53 24.59 4.13
C LEU A 205 11.17 23.24 3.78
N ASP A 206 10.71 22.15 4.42
CA ASP A 206 11.22 20.81 4.12
C ASP A 206 10.74 20.34 2.75
N MET A 207 9.53 20.72 2.35
CA MET A 207 9.04 20.46 0.99
C MET A 207 9.81 21.24 -0.06
N GLU A 208 10.08 22.53 0.18
CA GLU A 208 10.86 23.39 -0.72
C GLU A 208 12.29 22.85 -0.89
N LYS A 209 12.92 22.40 0.20
CA LYS A 209 14.27 21.82 0.20
C LYS A 209 14.31 20.32 -0.13
N LYS A 210 13.15 19.70 -0.35
CA LYS A 210 13.02 18.26 -0.63
C LYS A 210 13.64 17.35 0.42
N ILE A 211 13.50 17.73 1.70
CA ILE A 211 14.04 17.00 2.85
C ILE A 211 12.98 16.02 3.36
N LEU A 212 13.38 14.75 3.50
CA LEU A 212 12.54 13.71 4.09
C LEU A 212 12.43 13.88 5.61
N ARG A 213 11.25 13.57 6.15
CA ARG A 213 10.99 13.66 7.60
C ARG A 213 11.83 12.65 8.38
N LYS A 214 12.57 13.15 9.36
CA LYS A 214 13.45 12.31 10.21
C LYS A 214 12.71 11.47 11.25
N ASP A 215 11.46 11.77 11.54
CA ASP A 215 10.62 11.10 12.53
C ASP A 215 9.77 9.97 11.95
N HIS A 216 9.84 9.72 10.63
CA HIS A 216 9.13 8.65 9.92
C HIS A 216 10.11 7.74 9.18
N MET A 217 9.62 6.58 8.73
CA MET A 217 10.41 5.58 8.01
C MET A 217 10.16 5.62 6.51
N ILE A 218 8.93 5.87 6.11
CA ILE A 218 8.45 5.75 4.73
C ILE A 218 7.69 7.02 4.33
N CYS A 219 8.06 7.57 3.17
CA CYS A 219 7.37 8.67 2.53
C CYS A 219 6.46 8.13 1.42
N LEU A 220 5.18 8.49 1.42
CA LEU A 220 4.19 8.09 0.43
C LEU A 220 3.91 9.24 -0.53
N PHE A 221 4.02 9.00 -1.85
CA PHE A 221 3.65 9.93 -2.92
C PHE A 221 2.23 9.66 -3.41
N ASN A 222 1.31 9.55 -2.48
CA ASN A 222 -0.06 9.08 -2.66
C ASN A 222 -1.05 10.13 -3.19
N ASN A 223 -0.58 11.09 -3.95
CA ASN A 223 -1.42 12.05 -4.65
C ASN A 223 -1.18 11.91 -6.14
N SER A 224 -1.95 11.08 -6.79
CA SER A 224 -1.82 10.72 -8.22
C SER A 224 -2.06 11.86 -9.22
N ALA A 225 -1.93 13.11 -8.79
CA ALA A 225 -1.84 14.23 -9.71
C ALA A 225 -0.57 14.12 -10.55
N ALA A 226 -0.64 14.48 -11.82
CA ALA A 226 0.47 14.42 -12.75
C ALA A 226 1.75 15.08 -12.18
N GLY A 227 2.89 14.39 -12.27
CA GLY A 227 4.18 14.90 -11.83
C GLY A 227 4.73 14.32 -10.52
N ASP A 228 3.98 13.50 -9.79
CA ASP A 228 4.43 12.91 -8.53
C ASP A 228 5.66 12.03 -8.71
N ASP A 229 5.75 11.35 -9.83
CA ASP A 229 6.83 10.40 -10.13
C ASP A 229 8.19 11.10 -10.30
N GLU A 230 8.22 12.25 -11.00
CA GLU A 230 9.44 13.03 -11.18
C GLU A 230 9.93 13.59 -9.86
N HIS A 231 9.01 14.10 -9.03
CA HIS A 231 9.33 14.57 -7.68
C HIS A 231 9.88 13.46 -6.80
N MET A 232 9.33 12.25 -6.86
CA MET A 232 9.82 11.12 -6.08
C MET A 232 11.26 10.78 -6.45
N HIS A 233 11.60 10.75 -7.74
CA HIS A 233 12.96 10.48 -8.20
C HIS A 233 13.94 11.56 -7.75
N GLU A 234 13.62 12.82 -7.95
CA GLU A 234 14.46 13.94 -7.53
C GLU A 234 14.70 13.95 -6.00
N ILE A 235 13.65 13.70 -5.21
CA ILE A 235 13.76 13.62 -3.75
C ILE A 235 14.65 12.45 -3.35
N SER A 236 14.52 11.31 -4.02
CA SER A 236 15.34 10.14 -3.75
C SER A 236 16.80 10.37 -4.04
N GLU A 237 17.13 10.96 -5.18
CA GLU A 237 18.51 11.32 -5.56
C GLU A 237 19.13 12.31 -4.57
N LEU A 238 18.41 13.39 -4.21
CA LEU A 238 18.87 14.39 -3.27
C LEU A 238 19.13 13.83 -1.85
N ASN A 239 18.41 12.76 -1.47
CA ASN A 239 18.57 12.10 -0.18
C ASN A 239 19.45 10.83 -0.25
N GLY A 240 20.05 10.52 -1.39
CA GLY A 240 20.97 9.39 -1.58
C GLY A 240 20.36 8.02 -1.33
N LEU A 241 19.11 7.82 -1.78
CA LEU A 241 18.36 6.59 -1.56
C LEU A 241 18.53 5.56 -2.68
N TYR A 242 18.89 5.99 -3.87
CA TYR A 242 19.22 5.15 -5.04
C TYR A 242 20.73 5.12 -5.29
#